data_346d808007e9c8af7f92dfc29dbb7266
#
_entry.id   346d808007e9c8af7f92dfc29dbb7266
#
_cell.length_a   1.000
_cell.length_b   1.000
_cell.length_c   1.000
_cell.angle_alpha   90.00
_cell.angle_beta   90.00
_cell.angle_gamma   90.00
#
_symmetry.space_group_name_H-M   'P 1'
#
loop_
_entity.id
_entity.type
_entity.pdbx_description
1 polymer ?
#
loop_
_entity_poly.entity_id
_entity_poly.type
_entity_poly.pdbx_seq_one_letter_code
_entity_poly.pdbx_strand_id
1 'polypeptide(L)'
;MRKGWFEKYNKSIKGLKNKDTEGGFMRRKSITDEQKQEYRRVAYYYYKEGLTQEEIAKRMQMSRQRVNRIISSCIELGIVTINIEGLDNSNLELETKLEQKYGLKEVRVIDEAAEEMKIQELGIEGGKYLRSILKKDDIIGFSRGRNTSALVEYLPEADEYPENITVTQLMGGSIETEGNVPVDETVYRLATKMQAKAVKLYAPIILGSEKLRESFTQEPYFQKSYEIIKKCNIAVVGIGTASSQWRHMISLYDIKDRQNGQKML
;
A
#
# COMPACT_ATOMS: atom_id res chain seq x y z
N MET A 1 -25.16 10.66 -3.68
CA MET A 1 -23.76 10.94 -4.04
C MET A 1 -22.90 9.73 -4.48
N ARG A 2 -23.46 8.50 -4.64
CA ARG A 2 -22.69 7.26 -4.94
C ARG A 2 -22.64 6.83 -6.41
N LYS A 3 -23.50 7.33 -7.30
CA LYS A 3 -23.48 6.97 -8.74
C LYS A 3 -22.33 7.63 -9.54
N GLY A 4 -21.93 8.85 -9.19
CA GLY A 4 -20.91 9.59 -9.94
C GLY A 4 -19.47 9.07 -9.80
N TRP A 5 -19.16 8.37 -8.71
CA TRP A 5 -17.80 7.83 -8.49
C TRP A 5 -17.55 6.56 -9.32
N PHE A 6 -18.54 5.70 -9.42
CA PHE A 6 -18.46 4.45 -10.20
C PHE A 6 -18.42 4.69 -11.73
N GLU A 7 -19.15 5.72 -12.20
CA GLU A 7 -19.09 6.13 -13.61
C GLU A 7 -17.74 6.78 -13.96
N LYS A 8 -17.18 7.57 -13.06
CA LYS A 8 -15.84 8.15 -13.21
C LYS A 8 -14.73 7.09 -13.23
N TYR A 9 -14.86 6.06 -12.39
CA TYR A 9 -13.96 4.92 -12.32
C TYR A 9 -13.99 4.09 -13.61
N ASN A 10 -15.17 3.73 -14.10
CA ASN A 10 -15.32 2.97 -15.36
C ASN A 10 -14.91 3.77 -16.61
N LYS A 11 -15.07 5.09 -16.60
CA LYS A 11 -14.61 5.96 -17.68
C LYS A 11 -13.08 6.06 -17.71
N SER A 12 -12.44 6.02 -16.53
CA SER A 12 -10.98 6.03 -16.38
C SER A 12 -10.35 4.72 -16.89
N ILE A 13 -10.96 3.57 -16.59
CA ILE A 13 -10.49 2.25 -17.08
C ILE A 13 -10.70 2.09 -18.60
N LYS A 14 -11.82 2.57 -19.16
CA LYS A 14 -12.02 2.57 -20.61
C LYS A 14 -11.03 3.50 -21.35
N GLY A 15 -10.64 4.61 -20.72
CA GLY A 15 -9.62 5.51 -21.26
C GLY A 15 -8.21 4.92 -21.30
N LEU A 16 -7.90 3.98 -20.41
CA LEU A 16 -6.61 3.28 -20.39
C LEU A 16 -6.53 2.17 -21.44
N LYS A 17 -7.63 1.43 -21.69
CA LYS A 17 -7.66 0.36 -22.72
C LYS A 17 -7.63 0.89 -24.15
N ASN A 18 -8.02 2.13 -24.41
CA ASN A 18 -8.03 2.72 -25.76
C ASN A 18 -6.76 3.50 -26.11
N LYS A 19 -5.78 3.60 -25.22
CA LYS A 19 -4.49 4.24 -25.53
C LYS A 19 -3.41 3.29 -26.03
N ASP A 20 -3.59 1.98 -25.87
CA ASP A 20 -2.59 1.00 -26.29
C ASP A 20 -2.79 0.46 -27.70
N THR A 21 -3.81 0.91 -28.46
CA THR A 21 -4.12 0.41 -29.82
C THR A 21 -4.05 1.43 -30.93
N GLU A 22 -3.75 2.68 -30.65
CA GLU A 22 -3.41 3.63 -31.72
C GLU A 22 -1.96 4.05 -31.59
N GLY A 23 -1.09 3.47 -32.42
CA GLY A 23 0.29 3.84 -32.59
C GLY A 23 0.46 5.31 -32.96
N GLY A 24 0.38 6.17 -31.97
CA GLY A 24 0.88 7.53 -32.02
C GLY A 24 2.41 7.47 -32.05
N PHE A 25 2.98 7.28 -33.24
CA PHE A 25 4.39 7.54 -33.52
C PHE A 25 4.67 8.98 -33.07
N MET A 26 5.15 9.16 -31.81
CA MET A 26 5.75 10.44 -31.41
C MET A 26 6.83 10.72 -32.45
N ARG A 27 6.64 11.73 -33.27
CA ARG A 27 7.64 12.26 -34.21
C ARG A 27 8.89 12.50 -33.38
N ARG A 28 9.87 11.56 -33.43
CA ARG A 28 11.19 11.75 -32.85
C ARG A 28 11.72 13.05 -33.47
N LYS A 29 11.94 14.08 -32.69
CA LYS A 29 12.61 15.29 -33.13
C LYS A 29 13.94 14.85 -33.74
N SER A 30 14.05 14.93 -35.08
CA SER A 30 15.31 14.65 -35.75
C SER A 30 16.28 15.77 -35.38
N ILE A 31 17.34 15.42 -34.66
CA ILE A 31 18.44 16.33 -34.35
C ILE A 31 19.49 16.16 -35.44
N THR A 32 20.21 17.26 -35.78
CA THR A 32 21.31 17.22 -36.75
C THR A 32 22.47 16.39 -36.18
N ASP A 33 23.38 15.94 -37.04
CA ASP A 33 24.55 15.17 -36.62
C ASP A 33 25.48 15.99 -35.71
N GLU A 34 25.59 17.30 -35.94
CA GLU A 34 26.29 18.23 -35.07
C GLU A 34 25.67 18.29 -33.65
N GLN A 35 24.34 18.38 -33.60
CA GLN A 35 23.59 18.34 -32.32
C GLN A 35 23.78 17.00 -31.62
N LYS A 36 23.78 15.88 -32.35
CA LYS A 36 24.07 14.56 -31.75
C LYS A 36 25.45 14.51 -31.12
N GLN A 37 26.44 15.12 -31.78
CA GLN A 37 27.79 15.15 -31.25
C GLN A 37 27.91 16.01 -29.98
N GLU A 38 27.25 17.17 -29.97
CA GLU A 38 27.11 18.00 -28.76
C GLU A 38 26.48 17.23 -27.62
N TYR A 39 25.35 16.55 -27.88
CA TYR A 39 24.62 15.78 -26.91
C TYR A 39 25.44 14.62 -26.33
N ARG A 40 26.14 13.88 -27.17
CA ARG A 40 27.09 12.82 -26.75
C ARG A 40 28.16 13.35 -25.82
N ARG A 41 28.75 14.54 -26.10
CA ARG A 41 29.75 15.18 -25.23
C ARG A 41 29.18 15.54 -23.87
N VAL A 42 28.01 16.18 -23.83
CA VAL A 42 27.34 16.53 -22.57
C VAL A 42 27.02 15.27 -21.77
N ALA A 43 26.49 14.23 -22.42
CA ALA A 43 26.20 12.95 -21.79
C ALA A 43 27.46 12.29 -21.23
N TYR A 44 28.57 12.29 -21.98
CA TYR A 44 29.84 11.73 -21.53
C TYR A 44 30.33 12.44 -20.27
N TYR A 45 30.37 13.77 -20.28
CA TYR A 45 30.80 14.54 -19.13
C TYR A 45 29.95 14.33 -17.90
N TYR A 46 28.62 14.20 -18.08
CA TYR A 46 27.69 14.02 -16.96
C TYR A 46 27.74 12.59 -16.40
N TYR A 47 27.57 11.57 -17.27
CA TYR A 47 27.41 10.19 -16.83
C TYR A 47 28.70 9.40 -16.65
N LYS A 48 29.80 9.80 -17.33
CA LYS A 48 31.09 9.09 -17.25
C LYS A 48 32.17 9.84 -16.46
N GLU A 49 32.26 11.15 -16.64
CA GLU A 49 33.22 11.96 -15.87
C GLU A 49 32.63 12.49 -14.56
N GLY A 50 31.31 12.38 -14.33
CA GLY A 50 30.65 12.82 -13.10
C GLY A 50 30.64 14.33 -12.90
N LEU A 51 30.78 15.12 -13.96
CA LEU A 51 30.81 16.58 -13.86
C LEU A 51 29.40 17.10 -13.56
N THR A 52 29.34 18.15 -12.76
CA THR A 52 28.10 18.87 -12.50
C THR A 52 27.59 19.61 -13.73
N GLN A 53 26.31 19.90 -13.80
CA GLN A 53 25.73 20.68 -14.90
C GLN A 53 26.40 22.07 -15.05
N GLU A 54 26.90 22.64 -13.98
CA GLU A 54 27.57 23.94 -13.98
C GLU A 54 28.97 23.86 -14.56
N GLU A 55 29.74 22.82 -14.21
CA GLU A 55 31.06 22.57 -14.80
C GLU A 55 30.99 22.27 -16.30
N ILE A 56 29.99 21.49 -16.71
CA ILE A 56 29.70 21.21 -18.12
C ILE A 56 29.33 22.49 -18.85
N ALA A 57 28.48 23.34 -18.26
CA ALA A 57 28.08 24.63 -18.82
C ALA A 57 29.30 25.54 -19.08
N LYS A 58 30.20 25.65 -18.11
CA LYS A 58 31.47 26.39 -18.24
C LYS A 58 32.36 25.78 -19.31
N ARG A 59 32.55 24.47 -19.30
CA ARG A 59 33.46 23.74 -20.23
C ARG A 59 33.02 23.85 -21.68
N MET A 60 31.67 23.82 -21.91
CA MET A 60 31.08 23.86 -23.24
C MET A 60 30.55 25.24 -23.64
N GLN A 61 30.80 26.27 -22.84
CA GLN A 61 30.40 27.67 -23.09
C GLN A 61 28.90 27.80 -23.39
N MET A 62 28.07 27.13 -22.59
CA MET A 62 26.62 27.17 -22.72
C MET A 62 25.97 27.43 -21.36
N SER A 63 24.64 27.74 -21.37
CA SER A 63 23.90 27.94 -20.12
C SER A 63 23.65 26.59 -19.41
N ARG A 64 23.63 26.61 -18.06
CA ARG A 64 23.24 25.44 -17.24
C ARG A 64 21.88 24.90 -17.64
N GLN A 65 20.93 25.77 -17.99
CA GLN A 65 19.59 25.34 -18.43
C GLN A 65 19.65 24.55 -19.75
N ARG A 66 20.55 24.94 -20.68
CA ARG A 66 20.78 24.19 -21.92
C ARG A 66 21.37 22.83 -21.62
N VAL A 67 22.36 22.71 -20.73
CA VAL A 67 22.94 21.45 -20.31
C VAL A 67 21.88 20.52 -19.74
N ASN A 68 21.04 21.00 -18.80
CA ASN A 68 19.96 20.22 -18.21
C ASN A 68 18.98 19.71 -19.27
N ARG A 69 18.59 20.54 -20.21
CA ARG A 69 17.71 20.15 -21.32
C ARG A 69 18.36 19.08 -22.22
N ILE A 70 19.64 19.19 -22.52
CA ILE A 70 20.38 18.21 -23.31
C ILE A 70 20.43 16.87 -22.58
N ILE A 71 20.73 16.85 -21.27
CA ILE A 71 20.77 15.63 -20.46
C ILE A 71 19.43 14.89 -20.52
N SER A 72 18.32 15.59 -20.31
CA SER A 72 16.98 15.00 -20.41
C SER A 72 16.71 14.47 -21.82
N SER A 73 17.04 15.25 -22.86
CA SER A 73 16.84 14.84 -24.25
C SER A 73 17.73 13.66 -24.66
N CYS A 74 18.89 13.44 -24.05
CA CYS A 74 19.74 12.29 -24.34
C CYS A 74 19.06 10.95 -24.02
N ILE A 75 18.25 10.91 -22.98
CA ILE A 75 17.46 9.72 -22.62
C ILE A 75 16.31 9.53 -23.61
N GLU A 76 15.54 10.60 -23.91
CA GLU A 76 14.40 10.56 -24.84
C GLU A 76 14.84 10.14 -26.26
N LEU A 77 16.03 10.58 -26.69
CA LEU A 77 16.58 10.28 -28.02
C LEU A 77 17.35 8.94 -28.08
N GLY A 78 17.47 8.22 -26.96
CA GLY A 78 18.21 6.97 -26.88
C GLY A 78 19.73 7.11 -27.03
N ILE A 79 20.29 8.33 -26.86
CA ILE A 79 21.74 8.57 -26.82
C ILE A 79 22.34 8.02 -25.52
N VAL A 80 21.54 8.05 -24.44
CA VAL A 80 21.83 7.45 -23.15
C VAL A 80 20.77 6.41 -22.86
N THR A 81 21.21 5.22 -22.50
CA THR A 81 20.36 4.15 -21.96
C THR A 81 20.75 3.92 -20.51
N ILE A 82 19.79 3.96 -19.62
CA ILE A 82 19.99 3.68 -18.20
C ILE A 82 19.58 2.25 -17.97
N ASN A 83 20.47 1.43 -17.47
CA ASN A 83 20.18 0.08 -16.97
C ASN A 83 20.30 0.10 -15.45
N ILE A 84 19.24 -0.31 -14.75
CA ILE A 84 19.23 -0.44 -13.29
C ILE A 84 19.23 -1.94 -13.01
N GLU A 85 20.25 -2.43 -12.35
CA GLU A 85 20.36 -3.85 -11.99
C GLU A 85 19.16 -4.26 -11.14
N GLY A 86 18.53 -5.38 -11.52
CA GLY A 86 17.35 -5.90 -10.84
C GLY A 86 16.02 -5.22 -11.21
N LEU A 87 16.01 -4.18 -12.04
CA LEU A 87 14.78 -3.50 -12.44
C LEU A 87 13.88 -4.39 -13.32
N ASP A 88 14.47 -5.22 -14.18
CA ASP A 88 13.75 -6.11 -15.08
C ASP A 88 12.94 -7.18 -14.33
N ASN A 89 13.32 -7.46 -13.07
CA ASN A 89 12.66 -8.42 -12.18
C ASN A 89 11.86 -7.72 -11.06
N SER A 90 11.63 -6.40 -11.17
CA SER A 90 10.91 -5.65 -10.15
C SER A 90 9.61 -5.07 -10.70
N ASN A 91 8.61 -4.98 -9.84
CA ASN A 91 7.34 -4.33 -10.14
C ASN A 91 7.39 -2.80 -9.93
N LEU A 92 8.60 -2.21 -9.86
CA LEU A 92 8.83 -0.81 -9.46
C LEU A 92 8.04 0.20 -10.31
N GLU A 93 7.89 -0.05 -11.61
CA GLU A 93 7.11 0.82 -12.49
C GLU A 93 5.61 0.82 -12.11
N LEU A 94 5.07 -0.35 -11.79
CA LEU A 94 3.68 -0.50 -11.35
C LEU A 94 3.48 0.10 -9.95
N GLU A 95 4.40 -0.14 -9.05
CA GLU A 95 4.42 0.43 -7.69
C GLU A 95 4.39 1.96 -7.75
N THR A 96 5.31 2.57 -8.51
CA THR A 96 5.37 4.02 -8.70
C THR A 96 4.08 4.60 -9.30
N LYS A 97 3.48 3.90 -10.28
CA LYS A 97 2.19 4.33 -10.87
C LYS A 97 1.05 4.28 -9.86
N LEU A 98 1.02 3.26 -9.01
CA LEU A 98 0.00 3.13 -7.96
C LEU A 98 0.19 4.19 -6.87
N GLU A 99 1.42 4.44 -6.44
CA GLU A 99 1.76 5.49 -5.48
C GLU A 99 1.28 6.86 -5.95
N GLN A 100 1.62 7.22 -7.20
CA GLN A 100 1.22 8.51 -7.79
C GLN A 100 -0.30 8.62 -7.97
N LYS A 101 -0.95 7.53 -8.41
CA LYS A 101 -2.39 7.53 -8.70
C LYS A 101 -3.24 7.68 -7.44
N TYR A 102 -2.83 7.05 -6.35
CA TYR A 102 -3.58 6.98 -5.10
C TYR A 102 -3.00 7.86 -3.98
N GLY A 103 -1.88 8.53 -4.21
CA GLY A 103 -1.19 9.34 -3.21
C GLY A 103 -0.64 8.50 -2.05
N LEU A 104 -0.21 7.27 -2.35
CA LEU A 104 0.36 6.36 -1.36
C LEU A 104 1.82 6.70 -1.11
N LYS A 105 2.28 6.46 0.11
CA LYS A 105 3.67 6.68 0.49
C LYS A 105 4.60 5.63 -0.09
N GLU A 106 4.14 4.40 -0.12
CA GLU A 106 4.88 3.24 -0.61
C GLU A 106 3.89 2.16 -1.05
N VAL A 107 4.20 1.50 -2.15
CA VAL A 107 3.48 0.32 -2.67
C VAL A 107 4.47 -0.81 -2.84
N ARG A 108 4.08 -2.01 -2.49
CA ARG A 108 4.80 -3.25 -2.74
C ARG A 108 3.95 -4.16 -3.60
N VAL A 109 4.43 -4.49 -4.78
CA VAL A 109 3.76 -5.42 -5.70
C VAL A 109 4.54 -6.72 -5.70
N ILE A 110 3.86 -7.81 -5.39
CA ILE A 110 4.42 -9.16 -5.49
C ILE A 110 4.16 -9.72 -6.89
N ASP A 111 5.03 -10.60 -7.36
CA ASP A 111 4.85 -11.30 -8.62
C ASP A 111 3.63 -12.22 -8.57
N GLU A 112 3.13 -12.60 -9.76
CA GLU A 112 2.03 -13.53 -9.84
C GLU A 112 2.47 -14.92 -9.38
N ALA A 113 1.99 -15.32 -8.20
CA ALA A 113 2.16 -16.66 -7.67
C ALA A 113 0.98 -17.56 -8.04
N ALA A 114 1.18 -18.88 -7.92
CA ALA A 114 0.08 -19.84 -7.97
C ALA A 114 -1.01 -19.44 -6.95
N GLU A 115 -2.30 -19.68 -7.27
CA GLU A 115 -3.43 -19.20 -6.46
C GLU A 115 -3.31 -19.60 -4.99
N GLU A 116 -2.81 -20.80 -4.74
CA GLU A 116 -2.61 -21.36 -3.39
C GLU A 116 -1.50 -20.64 -2.62
N MET A 117 -0.51 -20.05 -3.30
CA MET A 117 0.64 -19.38 -2.71
C MET A 117 0.45 -17.86 -2.57
N LYS A 118 -0.51 -17.27 -3.27
CA LYS A 118 -0.71 -15.79 -3.29
C LYS A 118 -0.87 -15.21 -1.89
N ILE A 119 -1.66 -15.85 -1.04
CA ILE A 119 -1.92 -15.38 0.33
C ILE A 119 -0.67 -15.49 1.18
N GLN A 120 0.10 -16.56 1.01
CA GLN A 120 1.35 -16.76 1.72
C GLN A 120 2.38 -15.71 1.34
N GLU A 121 2.61 -15.50 0.05
CA GLU A 121 3.58 -14.52 -0.43
C GLU A 121 3.21 -13.08 -0.05
N LEU A 122 1.92 -12.75 -0.15
CA LEU A 122 1.40 -11.47 0.34
C LEU A 122 1.61 -11.32 1.85
N GLY A 123 1.43 -12.40 2.60
CA GLY A 123 1.70 -12.44 4.04
C GLY A 123 3.17 -12.20 4.36
N ILE A 124 4.08 -12.87 3.66
CA ILE A 124 5.53 -12.71 3.82
C ILE A 124 5.96 -11.27 3.53
N GLU A 125 5.56 -10.72 2.39
CA GLU A 125 5.96 -9.37 2.00
C GLU A 125 5.33 -8.31 2.89
N GLY A 126 4.05 -8.46 3.24
CA GLY A 126 3.38 -7.62 4.22
C GLY A 126 4.05 -7.67 5.60
N GLY A 127 4.51 -8.84 6.04
CA GLY A 127 5.25 -9.03 7.28
C GLY A 127 6.62 -8.34 7.27
N LYS A 128 7.37 -8.46 6.16
CA LYS A 128 8.63 -7.73 5.96
C LYS A 128 8.43 -6.23 6.01
N TYR A 129 7.39 -5.74 5.33
CA TYR A 129 7.06 -4.32 5.32
C TYR A 129 6.68 -3.82 6.72
N LEU A 130 5.76 -4.51 7.41
CA LEU A 130 5.39 -4.16 8.78
C LEU A 130 6.64 -4.06 9.67
N ARG A 131 7.51 -5.08 9.64
CA ARG A 131 8.74 -5.08 10.42
C ARG A 131 9.66 -3.90 10.11
N SER A 132 9.74 -3.50 8.85
CA SER A 132 10.62 -2.39 8.41
C SER A 132 10.20 -1.01 8.92
N ILE A 133 8.92 -0.84 9.23
CA ILE A 133 8.36 0.45 9.67
C ILE A 133 8.19 0.57 11.18
N LEU A 134 8.29 -0.57 11.91
CA LEU A 134 8.08 -0.60 13.36
C LEU A 134 9.10 0.23 14.13
N LYS A 135 8.59 0.90 15.16
CA LYS A 135 9.38 1.69 16.10
C LYS A 135 8.97 1.37 17.55
N LYS A 136 9.83 1.71 18.48
CA LYS A 136 9.53 1.67 19.90
C LYS A 136 8.22 2.41 20.21
N ASP A 137 7.44 1.85 21.13
CA ASP A 137 6.16 2.39 21.60
C ASP A 137 5.02 2.38 20.56
N ASP A 138 5.18 1.71 19.40
CA ASP A 138 4.11 1.62 18.41
C ASP A 138 2.91 0.83 18.92
N ILE A 139 1.72 1.29 18.52
CA ILE A 139 0.45 0.61 18.76
C ILE A 139 -0.11 0.16 17.42
N ILE A 140 -0.12 -1.17 17.20
CA ILE A 140 -0.53 -1.79 15.94
C ILE A 140 -1.95 -2.31 16.08
N GLY A 141 -2.87 -1.84 15.26
CA GLY A 141 -4.24 -2.33 15.17
C GLY A 141 -4.47 -3.22 13.97
N PHE A 142 -5.14 -4.34 14.17
CA PHE A 142 -5.49 -5.29 13.11
C PHE A 142 -6.99 -5.31 12.83
N SER A 143 -7.34 -5.28 11.53
CA SER A 143 -8.67 -5.66 11.08
C SER A 143 -8.74 -7.17 10.87
N ARG A 144 -9.98 -7.70 10.83
CA ARG A 144 -10.23 -9.09 10.41
C ARG A 144 -9.93 -9.25 8.91
N GLY A 145 -9.35 -10.38 8.52
CA GLY A 145 -9.17 -10.73 7.11
C GLY A 145 -8.16 -11.84 6.90
N ARG A 146 -8.32 -12.63 5.82
CA ARG A 146 -7.38 -13.69 5.46
C ARG A 146 -5.96 -13.15 5.22
N ASN A 147 -5.85 -12.03 4.50
CA ASN A 147 -4.56 -11.44 4.19
C ASN A 147 -3.87 -10.84 5.43
N THR A 148 -4.65 -10.24 6.34
CA THR A 148 -4.12 -9.70 7.59
C THR A 148 -3.68 -10.81 8.55
N SER A 149 -4.39 -11.94 8.57
CA SER A 149 -3.97 -13.13 9.34
C SER A 149 -2.73 -13.79 8.74
N ALA A 150 -2.65 -13.89 7.40
CA ALA A 150 -1.49 -14.41 6.71
C ALA A 150 -0.21 -13.59 6.97
N LEU A 151 -0.33 -12.26 7.06
CA LEU A 151 0.79 -11.41 7.44
C LEU A 151 1.37 -11.83 8.79
N VAL A 152 0.52 -12.16 9.76
CA VAL A 152 0.96 -12.61 11.09
C VAL A 152 1.51 -14.03 11.06
N GLU A 153 0.89 -14.91 10.29
CA GLU A 153 1.31 -16.30 10.15
C GLU A 153 2.71 -16.40 9.54
N TYR A 154 2.92 -15.70 8.44
CA TYR A 154 4.17 -15.70 7.66
C TYR A 154 5.12 -14.55 8.00
N LEU A 155 4.90 -13.87 9.13
CA LEU A 155 5.83 -12.82 9.60
C LEU A 155 7.24 -13.46 9.76
N PRO A 156 8.25 -12.93 9.04
CA PRO A 156 9.60 -13.45 9.17
C PRO A 156 10.12 -13.35 10.60
N GLU A 157 10.80 -14.39 11.06
CA GLU A 157 11.47 -14.36 12.35
C GLU A 157 12.49 -13.21 12.43
N ALA A 158 12.64 -12.67 13.61
CA ALA A 158 13.60 -11.62 13.91
C ALA A 158 14.25 -11.91 15.27
N ASP A 159 15.53 -11.62 15.36
CA ASP A 159 16.25 -11.74 16.63
C ASP A 159 15.67 -10.78 17.68
N GLU A 160 15.30 -9.58 17.26
CA GLU A 160 14.72 -8.55 18.12
C GLU A 160 13.63 -7.75 17.42
N TYR A 161 12.65 -7.33 18.18
CA TYR A 161 11.64 -6.33 17.81
C TYR A 161 11.79 -5.08 18.65
N PRO A 162 11.31 -3.91 18.19
CA PRO A 162 11.36 -2.69 19.00
C PRO A 162 10.61 -2.88 20.32
N GLU A 163 11.11 -2.22 21.35
CA GLU A 163 10.55 -2.30 22.71
C GLU A 163 9.15 -1.69 22.82
N ASN A 164 8.37 -2.20 23.78
CA ASN A 164 7.10 -1.62 24.23
C ASN A 164 6.02 -1.57 23.13
N ILE A 165 6.03 -2.50 22.20
CA ILE A 165 4.99 -2.62 21.19
C ILE A 165 3.68 -3.07 21.84
N THR A 166 2.56 -2.49 21.39
CA THR A 166 1.21 -2.94 21.73
C THR A 166 0.49 -3.38 20.46
N VAL A 167 -0.13 -4.56 20.50
CA VAL A 167 -0.95 -5.07 19.40
C VAL A 167 -2.40 -5.10 19.84
N THR A 168 -3.30 -4.57 19.02
CA THR A 168 -4.75 -4.50 19.32
C THR A 168 -5.60 -4.80 18.10
N GLN A 169 -6.88 -5.02 18.29
CA GLN A 169 -7.86 -5.17 17.23
C GLN A 169 -8.57 -3.85 16.94
N LEU A 170 -8.86 -3.57 15.66
CA LEU A 170 -9.56 -2.36 15.21
C LEU A 170 -11.08 -2.51 15.20
N MET A 171 -11.58 -3.72 15.41
CA MET A 171 -13.01 -4.04 15.38
C MET A 171 -13.33 -5.15 16.37
N GLY A 172 -14.59 -5.28 16.73
CA GLY A 172 -15.08 -6.36 17.57
C GLY A 172 -14.94 -7.73 16.93
N GLY A 173 -15.11 -8.77 17.74
CA GLY A 173 -15.14 -10.16 17.30
C GLY A 173 -16.39 -10.50 16.50
N SER A 174 -16.31 -11.51 15.65
CA SER A 174 -17.44 -12.08 14.92
C SER A 174 -17.46 -13.58 15.07
N ILE A 175 -18.62 -14.18 14.80
CA ILE A 175 -18.74 -15.63 14.70
C ILE A 175 -17.78 -16.11 13.60
N GLU A 176 -17.08 -17.21 13.88
CA GLU A 176 -16.16 -17.82 12.93
C GLU A 176 -16.92 -18.24 11.67
N THR A 177 -16.32 -17.91 10.52
CA THR A 177 -16.72 -18.45 9.22
C THR A 177 -15.55 -19.23 8.67
N GLU A 178 -15.83 -20.33 8.00
CA GLU A 178 -14.77 -21.20 7.43
C GLU A 178 -13.67 -20.40 6.73
N GLY A 179 -12.42 -20.69 7.08
CA GLY A 179 -11.23 -20.11 6.49
C GLY A 179 -10.82 -18.71 7.01
N ASN A 180 -11.43 -18.20 8.07
CA ASN A 180 -11.02 -16.95 8.70
C ASN A 180 -10.57 -17.15 10.14
N VAL A 181 -9.36 -16.69 10.44
CA VAL A 181 -8.87 -16.64 11.83
C VAL A 181 -9.55 -15.48 12.56
N PRO A 182 -10.04 -15.68 13.80
CA PRO A 182 -10.56 -14.59 14.63
C PRO A 182 -9.53 -13.49 14.82
N VAL A 183 -9.98 -12.23 14.83
CA VAL A 183 -9.06 -11.09 14.94
C VAL A 183 -8.32 -11.04 16.27
N ASP A 184 -8.94 -11.49 17.35
CA ASP A 184 -8.33 -11.58 18.68
C ASP A 184 -7.25 -12.66 18.75
N GLU A 185 -7.39 -13.75 18.00
CA GLU A 185 -6.34 -14.75 17.82
C GLU A 185 -5.17 -14.19 16.99
N THR A 186 -5.46 -13.49 15.91
CA THR A 186 -4.45 -12.80 15.10
C THR A 186 -3.62 -11.83 15.95
N VAL A 187 -4.27 -11.02 16.77
CA VAL A 187 -3.64 -10.09 17.71
C VAL A 187 -2.76 -10.83 18.73
N TYR A 188 -3.29 -11.91 19.31
CA TYR A 188 -2.54 -12.70 20.29
C TYR A 188 -1.30 -13.36 19.69
N ARG A 189 -1.44 -13.97 18.50
CA ARG A 189 -0.32 -14.60 17.79
C ARG A 189 0.79 -13.61 17.48
N LEU A 190 0.43 -12.42 16.96
CA LEU A 190 1.43 -11.39 16.67
C LEU A 190 2.11 -10.88 17.93
N ALA A 191 1.33 -10.58 18.97
CA ALA A 191 1.90 -10.13 20.23
C ALA A 191 2.87 -11.17 20.84
N THR A 192 2.55 -12.46 20.74
CA THR A 192 3.44 -13.54 21.18
C THR A 192 4.72 -13.59 20.35
N LYS A 193 4.64 -13.53 19.01
CA LYS A 193 5.81 -13.53 18.13
C LYS A 193 6.75 -12.36 18.41
N MET A 194 6.19 -11.20 18.74
CA MET A 194 6.95 -9.96 18.95
C MET A 194 7.29 -9.69 20.42
N GLN A 195 6.91 -10.57 21.35
CA GLN A 195 7.00 -10.35 22.80
C GLN A 195 6.35 -9.03 23.23
N ALA A 196 5.26 -8.66 22.54
CA ALA A 196 4.54 -7.40 22.69
C ALA A 196 3.30 -7.57 23.59
N LYS A 197 2.73 -6.43 24.01
CA LYS A 197 1.48 -6.40 24.76
C LYS A 197 0.27 -6.62 23.84
N ALA A 198 -0.58 -7.59 24.17
CA ALA A 198 -1.87 -7.78 23.49
C ALA A 198 -2.97 -7.02 24.24
N VAL A 199 -3.76 -6.22 23.51
CA VAL A 199 -4.96 -5.56 24.03
C VAL A 199 -6.16 -6.01 23.18
N LYS A 200 -7.08 -6.76 23.82
CA LYS A 200 -8.28 -7.29 23.16
C LYS A 200 -9.48 -6.37 23.41
N LEU A 201 -10.32 -6.23 22.40
CA LEU A 201 -11.63 -5.58 22.48
C LEU A 201 -12.69 -6.67 22.62
N TYR A 202 -13.10 -6.98 23.84
CA TYR A 202 -14.14 -7.99 24.11
C TYR A 202 -15.53 -7.44 23.78
N ALA A 203 -15.76 -7.17 22.51
CA ALA A 203 -17.04 -6.70 22.01
C ALA A 203 -17.39 -7.40 20.69
N PRO A 204 -18.66 -7.69 20.42
CA PRO A 204 -19.10 -8.13 19.10
C PRO A 204 -18.88 -7.02 18.06
N ILE A 205 -18.58 -7.41 16.81
CA ILE A 205 -18.45 -6.47 15.69
C ILE A 205 -19.77 -5.76 15.36
N ILE A 206 -20.91 -6.42 15.60
CA ILE A 206 -22.25 -5.88 15.39
C ILE A 206 -23.06 -6.13 16.65
N LEU A 207 -23.73 -5.09 17.12
CA LEU A 207 -24.66 -5.14 18.24
C LEU A 207 -26.11 -4.99 17.75
N GLY A 208 -27.04 -5.68 18.35
CA GLY A 208 -28.44 -5.77 17.92
C GLY A 208 -29.26 -4.47 18.08
N SER A 209 -28.73 -3.47 18.79
CA SER A 209 -29.40 -2.17 18.95
C SER A 209 -28.44 -1.06 19.32
N GLU A 210 -28.83 0.20 19.05
CA GLU A 210 -28.08 1.37 19.44
C GLU A 210 -27.96 1.50 20.97
N LYS A 211 -29.06 1.21 21.68
CA LYS A 211 -29.07 1.22 23.15
C LYS A 211 -28.07 0.23 23.75
N LEU A 212 -27.97 -0.95 23.17
CA LEU A 212 -26.96 -1.93 23.59
C LEU A 212 -25.55 -1.45 23.32
N ARG A 213 -25.31 -0.81 22.16
CA ARG A 213 -24.03 -0.18 21.83
C ARG A 213 -23.65 0.90 22.83
N GLU A 214 -24.58 1.79 23.16
CA GLU A 214 -24.37 2.85 24.15
C GLU A 214 -24.00 2.27 25.51
N SER A 215 -24.74 1.27 25.99
CA SER A 215 -24.43 0.62 27.26
C SER A 215 -23.06 -0.04 27.23
N PHE A 216 -22.72 -0.71 26.14
CA PHE A 216 -21.42 -1.37 25.98
C PHE A 216 -20.25 -0.39 25.97
N THR A 217 -20.43 0.76 25.30
CA THR A 217 -19.38 1.81 25.24
C THR A 217 -19.18 2.54 26.57
N GLN A 218 -20.11 2.43 27.51
CA GLN A 218 -19.96 3.00 28.86
C GLN A 218 -19.26 2.06 29.85
N GLU A 219 -19.10 0.79 29.50
CA GLU A 219 -18.41 -0.16 30.33
C GLU A 219 -16.93 0.23 30.56
N PRO A 220 -16.45 0.31 31.81
CA PRO A 220 -15.09 0.78 32.10
C PRO A 220 -14.00 -0.03 31.41
N TYR A 221 -14.20 -1.34 31.25
CA TYR A 221 -13.26 -2.21 30.58
C TYR A 221 -13.18 -1.90 29.08
N PHE A 222 -14.34 -1.71 28.44
CA PHE A 222 -14.40 -1.30 27.05
C PHE A 222 -13.71 0.03 26.81
N GLN A 223 -14.01 1.02 27.63
CA GLN A 223 -13.41 2.36 27.56
C GLN A 223 -11.90 2.30 27.66
N LYS A 224 -11.37 1.52 28.59
CA LYS A 224 -9.92 1.36 28.78
C LYS A 224 -9.23 0.77 27.53
N SER A 225 -9.84 -0.25 26.94
CA SER A 225 -9.33 -0.85 25.69
C SER A 225 -9.47 0.09 24.51
N TYR A 226 -10.60 0.79 24.41
CA TYR A 226 -10.88 1.74 23.33
C TYR A 226 -9.93 2.95 23.34
N GLU A 227 -9.55 3.45 24.53
CA GLU A 227 -8.54 4.51 24.65
C GLU A 227 -7.16 4.08 24.11
N ILE A 228 -6.82 2.81 24.20
CA ILE A 228 -5.59 2.27 23.62
C ILE A 228 -5.76 2.18 22.08
N ILE A 229 -6.90 1.69 21.60
CA ILE A 229 -7.19 1.61 20.18
C ILE A 229 -7.15 2.98 19.49
N LYS A 230 -7.68 4.02 20.15
CA LYS A 230 -7.62 5.40 19.63
C LYS A 230 -6.20 5.95 19.49
N LYS A 231 -5.24 5.41 20.21
CA LYS A 231 -3.82 5.78 20.10
C LYS A 231 -3.07 4.94 19.06
N CYS A 232 -3.77 4.04 18.35
CA CYS A 232 -3.17 3.23 17.31
C CYS A 232 -2.56 4.13 16.23
N ASN A 233 -1.28 3.93 15.95
CA ASN A 233 -0.54 4.69 14.95
C ASN A 233 -0.18 3.85 13.71
N ILE A 234 -0.38 2.53 13.78
CA ILE A 234 -0.26 1.63 12.63
C ILE A 234 -1.54 0.81 12.53
N ALA A 235 -2.28 0.93 11.42
CA ALA A 235 -3.48 0.14 11.16
C ALA A 235 -3.24 -0.83 10.01
N VAL A 236 -3.31 -2.13 10.30
CA VAL A 236 -3.21 -3.19 9.29
C VAL A 236 -4.63 -3.62 8.88
N VAL A 237 -4.98 -3.32 7.64
CA VAL A 237 -6.32 -3.54 7.11
C VAL A 237 -6.29 -4.29 5.79
N GLY A 238 -7.32 -5.09 5.54
CA GLY A 238 -7.55 -5.73 4.26
C GLY A 238 -8.47 -4.90 3.38
N ILE A 239 -8.36 -5.07 2.06
CA ILE A 239 -9.29 -4.49 1.09
C ILE A 239 -10.20 -5.61 0.60
N GLY A 240 -11.50 -5.41 0.72
CA GLY A 240 -12.51 -6.35 0.27
C GLY A 240 -13.54 -5.71 -0.65
N THR A 241 -14.37 -6.54 -1.28
CA THR A 241 -15.49 -6.08 -2.09
C THR A 241 -16.75 -5.99 -1.24
N ALA A 242 -17.53 -4.93 -1.40
CA ALA A 242 -18.78 -4.71 -0.67
C ALA A 242 -19.86 -5.80 -0.96
N SER A 243 -19.65 -6.61 -2.00
CA SER A 243 -20.68 -7.55 -2.48
C SER A 243 -20.68 -8.93 -1.82
N SER A 244 -19.54 -9.42 -1.32
CA SER A 244 -19.45 -10.80 -0.83
C SER A 244 -19.43 -10.93 0.68
N GLN A 245 -18.60 -10.16 1.36
CA GLN A 245 -18.42 -10.32 2.82
C GLN A 245 -19.52 -9.65 3.63
N TRP A 246 -20.03 -8.50 3.19
CA TRP A 246 -21.11 -7.79 3.89
C TRP A 246 -22.46 -8.52 3.83
N ARG A 247 -22.79 -9.15 2.70
CA ARG A 247 -24.04 -9.93 2.58
C ARG A 247 -24.07 -11.07 3.57
N HIS A 248 -22.95 -11.75 3.77
CA HIS A 248 -22.89 -12.88 4.69
C HIS A 248 -23.02 -12.41 6.15
N MET A 249 -22.30 -11.35 6.53
CA MET A 249 -22.48 -10.78 7.88
C MET A 249 -23.88 -10.24 8.13
N ILE A 250 -24.48 -9.55 7.16
CA ILE A 250 -25.83 -9.01 7.26
C ILE A 250 -26.87 -10.13 7.35
N SER A 251 -26.69 -11.22 6.59
CA SER A 251 -27.61 -12.37 6.63
C SER A 251 -27.60 -13.13 7.96
N LEU A 252 -26.45 -13.19 8.64
CA LEU A 252 -26.33 -13.84 9.95
C LEU A 252 -27.09 -13.11 11.06
N TYR A 253 -27.29 -11.80 10.92
CA TYR A 253 -27.95 -10.98 11.95
C TYR A 253 -29.42 -10.63 11.63
N ASP A 254 -29.98 -11.19 10.54
CA ASP A 254 -31.42 -10.95 10.13
C ASP A 254 -31.80 -9.46 10.22
N ILE A 255 -30.92 -8.58 9.71
CA ILE A 255 -31.11 -7.13 9.84
C ILE A 255 -32.24 -6.72 8.90
N LYS A 256 -33.46 -6.70 9.43
CA LYS A 256 -34.67 -6.26 8.72
C LYS A 256 -34.68 -4.77 8.41
N ASP A 257 -33.85 -3.98 9.08
CA ASP A 257 -33.85 -2.52 8.96
C ASP A 257 -32.67 -2.01 8.11
N ARG A 258 -32.83 -2.08 6.80
CA ARG A 258 -31.86 -1.50 5.83
C ARG A 258 -31.90 0.04 5.77
N GLN A 259 -32.81 0.71 6.46
CA GLN A 259 -33.04 2.16 6.35
C GLN A 259 -32.40 2.99 7.47
N ASN A 260 -32.15 2.42 8.62
CA ASN A 260 -31.48 3.15 9.71
C ASN A 260 -30.02 2.80 9.77
N GLY A 261 -29.17 3.68 9.21
CA GLY A 261 -27.72 3.50 9.10
C GLY A 261 -27.07 3.05 10.41
N GLN A 262 -26.86 1.75 10.54
CA GLN A 262 -26.20 1.18 11.71
C GLN A 262 -24.73 1.63 11.74
N LYS A 263 -24.32 2.21 12.84
CA LYS A 263 -22.94 2.59 13.08
C LYS A 263 -22.20 1.34 13.59
N MET A 264 -21.11 0.98 12.88
CA MET A 264 -20.18 -0.04 13.37
C MET A 264 -19.38 0.48 14.56
N LEU A 265 -19.06 -0.43 15.47
CA LEU A 265 -18.09 -0.20 16.55
C LEU A 265 -16.67 -0.37 16.03
#